data_4bd9f193af3b22361300be601ce9de6c
#
_entry.id   4bd9f193af3b22361300be601ce9de6c
#
_cell.length_a   1.000
_cell.length_b   1.000
_cell.length_c   1.000
_cell.angle_alpha   90.00
_cell.angle_beta   90.00
_cell.angle_gamma   90.00
#
_symmetry.space_group_name_H-M   'P 1'
#
loop_
_entity.id
_entity.type
_entity.pdbx_description
1 polymer ?
#
loop_
_entity_poly.entity_id
_entity_poly.type
_entity_poly.pdbx_seq_one_letter_code
_entity_poly.pdbx_strand_id
1 'polypeptide(L)'
;MEKKYCTAIVLAGGSGKRMGTKVHKQYLMLKEYPVLYYSLKAFQDSVWIDEIVLVRGAGEEENCQKEIVEKYGFSKVRKIVAGGAERYNSVWNVLQQITEKKGFVYIHDGARPFVDDAMIERAYHCVEETKACVAGMPVKDTIKVVDEKNYVKGTPERKTLWLVQTPQVFNIQLIKEAYQKLINEKIENATDDAMVVEQMMGHTVKLYPGAYENIKITTPEDLLVAEAFL
;
A
#
# COMPACT_ATOMS: atom_id res chain seq x y z
N MET A 1 6.27 -6.90 25.88
CA MET A 1 6.17 -8.03 24.92
C MET A 1 7.26 -7.82 23.87
N GLU A 2 7.82 -8.89 23.34
CA GLU A 2 8.80 -8.78 22.25
C GLU A 2 8.11 -8.34 20.96
N LYS A 3 8.74 -7.43 20.20
CA LYS A 3 8.22 -6.94 18.92
C LYS A 3 8.04 -8.11 17.94
N LYS A 4 6.88 -8.20 17.32
CA LYS A 4 6.61 -9.21 16.27
C LYS A 4 7.30 -8.83 14.97
N TYR A 5 7.68 -9.85 14.19
CA TYR A 5 8.31 -9.66 12.88
C TYR A 5 7.35 -8.95 11.89
N CYS A 6 7.85 -7.96 11.18
CA CYS A 6 7.08 -7.16 10.25
C CYS A 6 7.72 -7.12 8.87
N THR A 7 6.97 -7.57 7.87
CA THR A 7 7.35 -7.50 6.45
C THR A 7 6.57 -6.37 5.76
N ALA A 8 7.26 -5.43 5.13
CA ALA A 8 6.63 -4.43 4.27
C ALA A 8 6.62 -4.90 2.81
N ILE A 9 5.45 -4.95 2.19
CA ILE A 9 5.26 -5.18 0.75
C ILE A 9 5.05 -3.82 0.09
N VAL A 10 6.03 -3.34 -0.67
CA VAL A 10 5.94 -2.06 -1.39
C VAL A 10 5.60 -2.32 -2.85
N LEU A 11 4.40 -1.90 -3.25
CA LEU A 11 3.85 -2.14 -4.59
C LEU A 11 4.30 -1.04 -5.56
N ALA A 12 5.18 -1.37 -6.48
CA ALA A 12 5.73 -0.46 -7.48
C ALA A 12 5.62 -0.98 -8.93
N GLY A 13 4.77 -1.97 -9.20
CA GLY A 13 4.59 -2.59 -10.52
C GLY A 13 3.56 -1.92 -11.44
N GLY A 14 2.85 -0.89 -10.97
CA GLY A 14 1.80 -0.24 -11.76
C GLY A 14 2.31 0.56 -12.96
N SER A 15 1.69 0.39 -14.13
CA SER A 15 2.09 1.03 -15.40
C SER A 15 1.89 2.55 -15.45
N GLY A 16 1.17 3.14 -14.50
CA GLY A 16 0.99 4.60 -14.43
C GLY A 16 0.27 5.24 -15.65
N LYS A 17 -0.62 4.52 -16.35
CA LYS A 17 -1.28 4.96 -17.61
C LYS A 17 -1.85 6.38 -17.55
N ARG A 18 -2.33 6.84 -16.37
CA ARG A 18 -2.92 8.18 -16.16
C ARG A 18 -1.89 9.32 -16.15
N MET A 19 -0.60 9.01 -16.00
CA MET A 19 0.48 10.00 -16.00
C MET A 19 0.84 10.51 -17.41
N GLY A 20 0.42 9.81 -18.47
CA GLY A 20 0.76 10.21 -19.85
C GLY A 20 2.26 10.15 -20.20
N THR A 21 3.10 9.57 -19.36
CA THR A 21 4.54 9.47 -19.53
C THR A 21 4.96 8.04 -19.88
N LYS A 22 6.11 7.91 -20.59
CA LYS A 22 6.75 6.61 -20.84
C LYS A 22 7.44 6.03 -19.61
N VAL A 23 7.75 6.87 -18.62
CA VAL A 23 8.36 6.49 -17.35
C VAL A 23 7.27 6.11 -16.36
N HIS A 24 7.42 4.98 -15.68
CA HIS A 24 6.49 4.58 -14.64
C HIS A 24 6.50 5.61 -13.51
N LYS A 25 5.32 6.00 -13.01
CA LYS A 25 5.11 7.10 -12.06
C LYS A 25 5.96 7.04 -10.80
N GLN A 26 6.26 5.84 -10.32
CA GLN A 26 7.08 5.62 -9.12
C GLN A 26 8.57 5.93 -9.32
N TYR A 27 9.02 6.12 -10.57
CA TYR A 27 10.37 6.58 -10.93
C TYR A 27 10.42 8.05 -11.34
N LEU A 28 9.28 8.72 -11.41
CA LEU A 28 9.29 10.16 -11.61
C LEU A 28 10.01 10.83 -10.44
N MET A 29 10.80 11.82 -10.75
CA MET A 29 11.53 12.57 -9.74
C MET A 29 10.56 13.44 -8.95
N LEU A 30 10.69 13.40 -7.64
CA LEU A 30 10.07 14.31 -6.69
C LEU A 30 11.22 15.01 -5.98
N LYS A 31 11.53 16.23 -6.40
CA LYS A 31 12.80 16.93 -6.10
C LYS A 31 14.02 16.06 -6.48
N GLU A 32 14.85 15.67 -5.51
CA GLU A 32 16.13 15.00 -5.73
C GLU A 32 16.03 13.48 -5.91
N TYR A 33 14.89 12.86 -5.54
CA TYR A 33 14.75 11.42 -5.50
C TYR A 33 13.49 10.95 -6.26
N PRO A 34 13.49 9.73 -6.77
CA PRO A 34 12.27 9.16 -7.35
C PRO A 34 11.18 8.97 -6.26
N VAL A 35 9.91 9.08 -6.64
CA VAL A 35 8.77 8.90 -5.72
C VAL A 35 8.90 7.65 -4.85
N LEU A 36 9.32 6.53 -5.45
CA LEU A 36 9.51 5.26 -4.74
C LEU A 36 10.56 5.34 -3.62
N TYR A 37 11.58 6.18 -3.79
CA TYR A 37 12.61 6.36 -2.77
C TYR A 37 12.04 6.73 -1.41
N TYR A 38 11.11 7.68 -1.37
CA TYR A 38 10.52 8.18 -0.12
C TYR A 38 9.75 7.08 0.61
N SER A 39 8.95 6.30 -0.12
CA SER A 39 8.24 5.16 0.47
C SER A 39 9.21 4.11 1.03
N LEU A 40 10.24 3.73 0.26
CA LEU A 40 11.24 2.77 0.71
C LEU A 40 12.05 3.29 1.89
N LYS A 41 12.41 4.58 1.88
CA LYS A 41 13.18 5.23 2.96
C LYS A 41 12.45 5.18 4.30
N ALA A 42 11.15 5.47 4.31
CA ALA A 42 10.34 5.39 5.53
C ALA A 42 10.34 3.97 6.14
N PHE A 43 10.16 2.94 5.33
CA PHE A 43 10.20 1.55 5.82
C PHE A 43 11.62 1.08 6.15
N GLN A 44 12.63 1.54 5.41
CA GLN A 44 14.05 1.24 5.69
C GLN A 44 14.49 1.77 7.05
N ASP A 45 14.09 2.98 7.40
CA ASP A 45 14.52 3.64 8.64
C ASP A 45 13.71 3.21 9.86
N SER A 46 12.48 2.76 9.66
CA SER A 46 11.58 2.37 10.75
C SER A 46 12.11 1.17 11.53
N VAL A 47 12.16 1.29 12.85
CA VAL A 47 12.51 0.17 13.75
C VAL A 47 11.42 -0.90 13.81
N TRP A 48 10.22 -0.58 13.35
CA TRP A 48 9.09 -1.49 13.33
C TRP A 48 9.15 -2.50 12.18
N ILE A 49 9.92 -2.21 11.12
CA ILE A 49 10.00 -3.06 9.92
C ILE A 49 11.31 -3.84 9.90
N ASP A 50 11.22 -5.16 9.71
CA ASP A 50 12.36 -6.07 9.68
C ASP A 50 12.85 -6.34 8.26
N GLU A 51 11.92 -6.45 7.30
CA GLU A 51 12.26 -6.62 5.89
C GLU A 51 11.27 -5.90 4.96
N ILE A 52 11.73 -5.64 3.75
CA ILE A 52 10.94 -5.09 2.65
C ILE A 52 10.97 -6.07 1.48
N VAL A 53 9.80 -6.36 0.93
CA VAL A 53 9.64 -7.04 -0.37
C VAL A 53 9.12 -6.01 -1.37
N LEU A 54 9.90 -5.72 -2.39
CA LEU A 54 9.54 -4.75 -3.41
C LEU A 54 8.90 -5.46 -4.59
N VAL A 55 7.72 -4.99 -5.02
CA VAL A 55 7.01 -5.53 -6.19
C VAL A 55 7.21 -4.62 -7.38
N ARG A 56 7.68 -5.21 -8.50
CA ARG A 56 7.99 -4.50 -9.74
C ARG A 56 7.25 -5.07 -10.93
N GLY A 57 7.24 -4.32 -12.05
CA GLY A 57 6.85 -4.87 -13.34
C GLY A 57 7.74 -6.04 -13.72
N ALA A 58 7.18 -7.05 -14.38
CA ALA A 58 7.95 -8.22 -14.82
C ALA A 58 9.08 -7.81 -15.78
N GLY A 59 10.29 -8.35 -15.55
CA GLY A 59 11.48 -8.06 -16.35
C GLY A 59 12.24 -6.78 -15.95
N GLU A 60 11.81 -6.08 -14.89
CA GLU A 60 12.47 -4.86 -14.40
C GLU A 60 13.28 -5.09 -13.10
N GLU A 61 13.38 -6.33 -12.63
CA GLU A 61 13.92 -6.66 -11.33
C GLU A 61 15.39 -6.27 -11.18
N GLU A 62 16.23 -6.61 -12.17
CA GLU A 62 17.67 -6.28 -12.16
C GLU A 62 17.91 -4.77 -12.20
N ASN A 63 17.17 -4.06 -13.05
CA ASN A 63 17.26 -2.61 -13.13
C ASN A 63 16.86 -1.95 -11.82
N CYS A 64 15.78 -2.43 -11.21
CA CYS A 64 15.33 -1.93 -9.91
C CYS A 64 16.35 -2.22 -8.81
N GLN A 65 16.98 -3.39 -8.81
CA GLN A 65 18.03 -3.74 -7.88
C GLN A 65 19.16 -2.71 -7.93
N LYS A 66 19.69 -2.40 -9.12
CA LYS A 66 20.82 -1.49 -9.31
C LYS A 66 20.44 -0.03 -9.08
N GLU A 67 19.38 0.44 -9.76
CA GLU A 67 19.05 1.87 -9.83
C GLU A 67 18.29 2.38 -8.58
N ILE A 68 17.71 1.49 -7.77
CA ILE A 68 16.96 1.85 -6.57
C ILE A 68 17.59 1.24 -5.32
N VAL A 69 17.67 -0.09 -5.25
CA VAL A 69 18.04 -0.75 -3.98
C VAL A 69 19.50 -0.51 -3.64
N GLU A 70 20.42 -0.81 -4.54
CA GLU A 70 21.86 -0.64 -4.33
C GLU A 70 22.27 0.83 -4.31
N LYS A 71 21.76 1.61 -5.29
CA LYS A 71 22.08 3.03 -5.43
C LYS A 71 21.77 3.84 -4.17
N TYR A 72 20.66 3.53 -3.49
CA TYR A 72 20.22 4.25 -2.29
C TYR A 72 20.44 3.47 -0.99
N GLY A 73 21.06 2.30 -1.03
CA GLY A 73 21.45 1.52 0.14
C GLY A 73 20.28 0.93 0.95
N PHE A 74 19.20 0.50 0.29
CA PHE A 74 18.03 -0.07 0.97
C PHE A 74 18.29 -1.50 1.44
N SER A 75 19.01 -1.66 2.54
CA SER A 75 19.47 -2.95 3.07
C SER A 75 18.34 -3.87 3.57
N LYS A 76 17.17 -3.32 3.92
CA LYS A 76 15.99 -4.13 4.30
C LYS A 76 15.23 -4.70 3.10
N VAL A 77 15.49 -4.24 1.86
CA VAL A 77 14.92 -4.86 0.67
C VAL A 77 15.60 -6.22 0.45
N ARG A 78 14.90 -7.29 0.85
CA ARG A 78 15.43 -8.66 0.77
C ARG A 78 15.04 -9.38 -0.50
N LYS A 79 13.94 -8.95 -1.13
CA LYS A 79 13.43 -9.56 -2.37
C LYS A 79 12.82 -8.49 -3.28
N ILE A 80 12.97 -8.69 -4.58
CA ILE A 80 12.22 -8.01 -5.62
C ILE A 80 11.39 -9.08 -6.33
N VAL A 81 10.07 -8.87 -6.40
CA VAL A 81 9.11 -9.83 -6.93
C VAL A 81 8.38 -9.23 -8.12
N ALA A 82 8.23 -10.00 -9.19
CA ALA A 82 7.41 -9.62 -10.32
C ALA A 82 5.94 -9.44 -9.92
N GLY A 83 5.34 -8.33 -10.30
CA GLY A 83 3.91 -8.08 -10.15
C GLY A 83 3.07 -9.01 -11.01
N GLY A 84 1.81 -9.15 -10.65
CA GLY A 84 0.81 -9.86 -11.44
C GLY A 84 0.02 -8.92 -12.36
N ALA A 85 -1.00 -9.46 -13.04
CA ALA A 85 -1.86 -8.72 -13.95
C ALA A 85 -2.62 -7.58 -13.22
N GLU A 86 -3.11 -7.88 -12.03
CA GLU A 86 -3.83 -6.93 -11.18
C GLU A 86 -3.08 -6.70 -9.84
N ARG A 87 -3.50 -5.67 -9.08
CA ARG A 87 -2.88 -5.34 -7.80
C ARG A 87 -2.93 -6.51 -6.83
N TYR A 88 -4.07 -7.19 -6.71
CA TYR A 88 -4.24 -8.33 -5.81
C TYR A 88 -3.38 -9.54 -6.23
N ASN A 89 -3.16 -9.78 -7.53
CA ASN A 89 -2.23 -10.82 -7.98
C ASN A 89 -0.79 -10.50 -7.55
N SER A 90 -0.40 -9.23 -7.61
CA SER A 90 0.91 -8.78 -7.16
C SER A 90 1.11 -9.02 -5.66
N VAL A 91 0.12 -8.71 -4.84
CA VAL A 91 0.14 -9.00 -3.40
C VAL A 91 0.22 -10.50 -3.15
N TRP A 92 -0.59 -11.30 -3.84
CA TRP A 92 -0.58 -12.76 -3.72
C TRP A 92 0.77 -13.38 -4.05
N ASN A 93 1.43 -12.92 -5.13
CA ASN A 93 2.76 -13.39 -5.52
C ASN A 93 3.79 -13.21 -4.39
N VAL A 94 3.68 -12.16 -3.59
CA VAL A 94 4.56 -11.94 -2.44
C VAL A 94 4.12 -12.79 -1.25
N LEU A 95 2.83 -12.82 -0.92
CA LEU A 95 2.31 -13.56 0.23
C LEU A 95 2.68 -15.04 0.20
N GLN A 96 2.74 -15.65 -0.99
CA GLN A 96 3.19 -17.02 -1.16
C GLN A 96 4.67 -17.22 -0.80
N GLN A 97 5.50 -16.19 -0.93
CA GLN A 97 6.94 -16.24 -0.70
C GLN A 97 7.35 -15.85 0.72
N ILE A 98 6.43 -15.30 1.52
CA ILE A 98 6.68 -15.02 2.93
C ILE A 98 6.69 -16.36 3.69
N THR A 99 7.84 -16.69 4.27
CA THR A 99 8.04 -17.95 5.04
C THR A 99 7.65 -17.80 6.49
N GLU A 100 7.63 -16.57 6.99
CA GLU A 100 7.26 -16.26 8.37
C GLU A 100 5.82 -16.69 8.67
N LYS A 101 5.65 -17.38 9.80
CA LYS A 101 4.32 -17.88 10.22
C LYS A 101 3.64 -16.95 11.22
N LYS A 102 4.41 -16.06 11.86
CA LYS A 102 3.93 -15.13 12.88
C LYS A 102 4.43 -13.74 12.59
N GLY A 103 3.61 -12.73 12.87
CA GLY A 103 3.97 -11.33 12.65
C GLY A 103 2.93 -10.61 11.78
N PHE A 104 3.36 -9.51 11.18
CA PHE A 104 2.50 -8.60 10.45
C PHE A 104 3.02 -8.30 9.05
N VAL A 105 2.11 -8.08 8.12
CA VAL A 105 2.40 -7.65 6.76
C VAL A 105 1.83 -6.25 6.56
N TYR A 106 2.68 -5.32 6.15
CA TYR A 106 2.34 -3.97 5.73
C TYR A 106 2.27 -3.92 4.21
N ILE A 107 1.11 -3.68 3.64
CA ILE A 107 0.93 -3.57 2.19
C ILE A 107 0.82 -2.08 1.85
N HIS A 108 1.78 -1.57 1.07
CA HIS A 108 1.90 -0.15 0.79
C HIS A 108 2.07 0.13 -0.70
N ASP A 109 1.37 1.16 -1.18
CA ASP A 109 1.53 1.66 -2.53
C ASP A 109 2.81 2.50 -2.63
N GLY A 110 3.81 2.07 -3.38
CA GLY A 110 5.08 2.79 -3.59
C GLY A 110 4.93 4.17 -4.27
N ALA A 111 3.73 4.54 -4.65
CA ALA A 111 3.35 5.86 -5.15
C ALA A 111 2.78 6.79 -4.05
N ARG A 112 2.89 6.43 -2.76
CA ARG A 112 2.56 7.28 -1.60
C ARG A 112 3.83 7.61 -0.84
N PRO A 113 4.52 8.70 -1.22
CA PRO A 113 5.84 9.03 -0.67
C PRO A 113 5.83 9.52 0.78
N PHE A 114 4.66 9.84 1.36
CA PHE A 114 4.56 10.53 2.66
C PHE A 114 4.09 9.63 3.81
N VAL A 115 4.30 8.32 3.71
CA VAL A 115 4.23 7.46 4.89
C VAL A 115 5.39 7.80 5.82
N ASP A 116 5.11 7.92 7.12
CA ASP A 116 6.11 8.23 8.15
C ASP A 116 6.20 7.15 9.22
N ASP A 117 7.24 7.24 10.07
CA ASP A 117 7.47 6.26 11.15
C ASP A 117 6.34 6.27 12.18
N ALA A 118 5.77 7.43 12.49
CA ALA A 118 4.65 7.54 13.42
C ALA A 118 3.39 6.82 12.88
N MET A 119 3.16 6.83 11.57
CA MET A 119 2.07 6.07 10.93
C MET A 119 2.35 4.57 10.96
N ILE A 120 3.61 4.15 10.74
CA ILE A 120 4.03 2.75 10.81
C ILE A 120 3.86 2.22 12.25
N GLU A 121 4.27 2.99 13.27
CA GLU A 121 4.09 2.68 14.68
C GLU A 121 2.62 2.54 15.06
N ARG A 122 1.77 3.51 14.70
CA ARG A 122 0.32 3.43 14.94
C ARG A 122 -0.30 2.18 14.35
N ALA A 123 0.13 1.82 13.12
CA ALA A 123 -0.31 0.60 12.47
C ALA A 123 0.10 -0.66 13.24
N TYR A 124 1.34 -0.69 13.78
CA TYR A 124 1.83 -1.80 14.58
C TYR A 124 0.94 -2.05 15.80
N HIS A 125 0.69 -1.02 16.59
CA HIS A 125 -0.14 -1.16 17.78
C HIS A 125 -1.58 -1.51 17.43
N CYS A 126 -2.14 -0.91 16.37
CA CYS A 126 -3.49 -1.23 15.94
C CYS A 126 -3.63 -2.68 15.48
N VAL A 127 -2.72 -3.19 14.63
CA VAL A 127 -2.80 -4.56 14.12
C VAL A 127 -2.51 -5.62 15.20
N GLU A 128 -1.73 -5.28 16.21
CA GLU A 128 -1.47 -6.17 17.34
C GLU A 128 -2.75 -6.48 18.11
N GLU A 129 -3.64 -5.51 18.25
CA GLU A 129 -4.94 -5.65 18.91
C GLU A 129 -6.01 -6.24 17.98
N THR A 130 -6.07 -5.77 16.74
CA THR A 130 -7.21 -6.02 15.84
C THR A 130 -6.96 -7.07 14.76
N LYS A 131 -5.71 -7.47 14.55
CA LYS A 131 -5.25 -8.38 13.48
C LYS A 131 -5.38 -7.82 12.05
N ALA A 132 -6.16 -6.77 11.83
CA ALA A 132 -6.37 -6.13 10.54
C ALA A 132 -6.66 -4.64 10.73
N CYS A 133 -5.85 -3.77 10.14
CA CYS A 133 -6.08 -2.33 10.19
C CYS A 133 -5.57 -1.62 8.93
N VAL A 134 -6.12 -0.42 8.69
CA VAL A 134 -5.87 0.35 7.46
C VAL A 134 -5.74 1.83 7.80
N ALA A 135 -4.73 2.47 7.21
CA ALA A 135 -4.61 3.92 7.28
C ALA A 135 -5.77 4.61 6.56
N GLY A 136 -6.30 5.65 7.15
CA GLY A 136 -7.34 6.44 6.51
C GLY A 136 -7.50 7.81 7.12
N MET A 137 -8.22 8.68 6.41
CA MET A 137 -8.57 10.02 6.88
C MET A 137 -10.08 10.28 6.72
N PRO A 138 -10.72 10.95 7.67
CA PRO A 138 -12.11 11.40 7.51
C PRO A 138 -12.28 12.25 6.26
N VAL A 139 -13.40 12.06 5.55
CA VAL A 139 -13.73 12.87 4.39
C VAL A 139 -14.01 14.32 4.81
N LYS A 140 -13.39 15.29 4.13
CA LYS A 140 -13.62 16.73 4.36
C LYS A 140 -14.80 17.26 3.56
N ASP A 141 -14.95 16.81 2.32
CA ASP A 141 -15.97 17.29 1.39
C ASP A 141 -17.29 16.54 1.53
N THR A 142 -18.37 17.13 1.01
CA THR A 142 -19.66 16.44 0.90
C THR A 142 -19.63 15.45 -0.24
N ILE A 143 -19.84 14.17 0.06
CA ILE A 143 -19.90 13.10 -0.95
C ILE A 143 -21.33 12.93 -1.45
N LYS A 144 -21.48 12.78 -2.76
CA LYS A 144 -22.75 12.43 -3.41
C LYS A 144 -22.66 11.06 -4.05
N VAL A 145 -23.67 10.24 -3.82
CA VAL A 145 -23.90 9.03 -4.62
C VAL A 145 -24.71 9.45 -5.84
N VAL A 146 -24.27 9.05 -7.03
CA VAL A 146 -24.91 9.43 -8.30
C VAL A 146 -25.27 8.20 -9.11
N ASP A 147 -26.18 8.35 -10.08
CA ASP A 147 -26.45 7.35 -11.10
C ASP A 147 -25.51 7.52 -12.32
N GLU A 148 -25.70 6.66 -13.33
CA GLU A 148 -24.91 6.66 -14.58
C GLU A 148 -25.01 7.98 -15.39
N LYS A 149 -26.02 8.80 -15.13
CA LYS A 149 -26.23 10.10 -15.76
C LYS A 149 -25.81 11.28 -14.87
N ASN A 150 -25.10 11.00 -13.77
CA ASN A 150 -24.63 11.97 -12.78
C ASN A 150 -25.78 12.69 -12.00
N TYR A 151 -26.98 12.13 -11.94
CA TYR A 151 -28.02 12.64 -11.03
C TYR A 151 -27.80 12.11 -9.62
N VAL A 152 -27.92 13.01 -8.63
CA VAL A 152 -27.72 12.67 -7.22
C VAL A 152 -28.81 11.69 -6.74
N LYS A 153 -28.39 10.53 -6.24
CA LYS A 153 -29.21 9.50 -5.59
C LYS A 153 -29.26 9.64 -4.08
N GLY A 154 -28.21 10.20 -3.48
CA GLY A 154 -28.14 10.35 -2.03
C GLY A 154 -26.90 11.09 -1.57
N THR A 155 -26.91 11.45 -0.29
CA THR A 155 -25.78 12.10 0.38
C THR A 155 -25.51 11.31 1.65
N PRO A 156 -24.46 10.48 1.67
CA PRO A 156 -24.07 9.73 2.87
C PRO A 156 -23.67 10.67 4.01
N GLU A 157 -23.83 10.19 5.23
CA GLU A 157 -23.42 10.94 6.40
C GLU A 157 -21.90 11.08 6.47
N ARG A 158 -21.37 12.29 6.25
CA ARG A 158 -19.93 12.55 6.10
C ARG A 158 -19.08 11.99 7.26
N LYS A 159 -19.59 12.02 8.50
CA LYS A 159 -18.86 11.54 9.69
C LYS A 159 -18.56 10.03 9.66
N THR A 160 -19.27 9.26 8.82
CA THR A 160 -19.06 7.82 8.66
C THR A 160 -18.15 7.47 7.47
N LEU A 161 -17.70 8.47 6.71
CA LEU A 161 -16.91 8.26 5.50
C LEU A 161 -15.43 8.56 5.73
N TRP A 162 -14.59 7.65 5.25
CA TRP A 162 -13.14 7.76 5.32
C TRP A 162 -12.50 7.54 3.96
N LEU A 163 -11.45 8.28 3.68
CA LEU A 163 -10.57 8.05 2.53
C LEU A 163 -9.52 7.01 2.94
N VAL A 164 -9.61 5.83 2.36
CA VAL A 164 -8.68 4.73 2.63
C VAL A 164 -7.34 5.00 1.97
N GLN A 165 -6.28 4.76 2.74
CA GLN A 165 -4.89 4.91 2.32
C GLN A 165 -4.14 3.58 2.48
N THR A 166 -2.83 3.62 2.30
CA THR A 166 -1.88 2.59 2.70
C THR A 166 -0.80 3.22 3.60
N PRO A 167 -0.18 2.46 4.54
CA PRO A 167 -0.18 1.00 4.61
C PRO A 167 -1.50 0.42 5.13
N GLN A 168 -1.86 -0.74 4.58
CA GLN A 168 -2.87 -1.65 5.09
C GLN A 168 -2.13 -2.80 5.78
N VAL A 169 -2.47 -3.10 7.02
CA VAL A 169 -1.63 -3.97 7.85
C VAL A 169 -2.43 -5.12 8.44
N PHE A 170 -1.89 -6.31 8.32
CA PHE A 170 -2.59 -7.53 8.66
C PHE A 170 -1.71 -8.54 9.38
N ASN A 171 -2.32 -9.37 10.22
CA ASN A 171 -1.70 -10.59 10.67
C ASN A 171 -1.36 -11.49 9.47
N ILE A 172 -0.16 -12.07 9.43
CA ILE A 172 0.33 -12.86 8.28
C ILE A 172 -0.61 -14.02 7.93
N GLN A 173 -1.09 -14.76 8.92
CA GLN A 173 -1.97 -15.91 8.66
C GLN A 173 -3.31 -15.46 8.10
N LEU A 174 -3.92 -14.45 8.73
CA LEU A 174 -5.21 -13.92 8.30
C LEU A 174 -5.19 -13.47 6.84
N ILE A 175 -4.19 -12.67 6.44
CA ILE A 175 -4.13 -12.15 5.07
C ILE A 175 -3.82 -13.27 4.06
N LYS A 176 -2.96 -14.22 4.41
CA LYS A 176 -2.68 -15.38 3.53
C LYS A 176 -3.92 -16.23 3.29
N GLU A 177 -4.67 -16.53 4.33
CA GLU A 177 -5.92 -17.31 4.24
C GLU A 177 -6.97 -16.56 3.41
N ALA A 178 -7.12 -15.26 3.63
CA ALA A 178 -8.03 -14.41 2.86
C ALA A 178 -7.69 -14.43 1.36
N TYR A 179 -6.42 -14.22 1.02
CA TYR A 179 -5.98 -14.26 -0.37
C TYR A 179 -6.06 -15.64 -1.00
N GLN A 180 -5.77 -16.72 -0.25
CA GLN A 180 -5.93 -18.09 -0.75
C GLN A 180 -7.39 -18.36 -1.15
N LYS A 181 -8.37 -17.91 -0.34
CA LYS A 181 -9.79 -18.01 -0.67
C LYS A 181 -10.15 -17.17 -1.91
N LEU A 182 -9.72 -15.91 -1.96
CA LEU A 182 -9.95 -15.02 -3.10
C LEU A 182 -9.54 -15.68 -4.42
N ILE A 183 -8.33 -16.24 -4.45
CA ILE A 183 -7.78 -16.90 -5.64
C ILE A 183 -8.56 -18.17 -5.99
N ASN A 184 -8.88 -18.98 -5.00
CA ASN A 184 -9.63 -20.23 -5.21
C ASN A 184 -11.05 -19.97 -5.73
N GLU A 185 -11.72 -18.95 -5.23
CA GLU A 185 -13.07 -18.56 -5.63
C GLU A 185 -13.09 -17.71 -6.91
N LYS A 186 -11.92 -17.36 -7.46
CA LYS A 186 -11.75 -16.55 -8.68
C LYS A 186 -12.50 -15.23 -8.61
N ILE A 187 -12.50 -14.59 -7.42
CA ILE A 187 -13.14 -13.30 -7.24
C ILE A 187 -12.26 -12.23 -7.89
N GLU A 188 -12.84 -11.53 -8.84
CA GLU A 188 -12.23 -10.38 -9.52
C GLU A 188 -12.67 -9.07 -8.86
N ASN A 189 -11.95 -7.97 -9.14
CA ASN A 189 -12.31 -6.62 -8.69
C ASN A 189 -12.11 -6.34 -7.18
N ALA A 190 -11.18 -7.01 -6.51
CA ALA A 190 -10.75 -6.59 -5.19
C ALA A 190 -10.10 -5.20 -5.27
N THR A 191 -10.71 -4.20 -4.64
CA THR A 191 -10.26 -2.80 -4.71
C THR A 191 -9.07 -2.53 -3.81
N ASP A 192 -9.02 -3.20 -2.64
CA ASP A 192 -7.92 -3.12 -1.68
C ASP A 192 -7.81 -4.40 -0.84
N ASP A 193 -6.80 -4.46 0.03
CA ASP A 193 -6.51 -5.66 0.82
C ASP A 193 -7.49 -5.83 2.00
N ALA A 194 -8.03 -4.71 2.50
CA ALA A 194 -9.05 -4.73 3.55
C ALA A 194 -10.33 -5.41 3.06
N MET A 195 -10.81 -5.06 1.87
CA MET A 195 -11.97 -5.69 1.24
C MET A 195 -11.79 -7.20 1.10
N VAL A 196 -10.58 -7.66 0.75
CA VAL A 196 -10.28 -9.10 0.67
C VAL A 196 -10.48 -9.77 2.03
N VAL A 197 -9.96 -9.19 3.10
CA VAL A 197 -10.11 -9.72 4.46
C VAL A 197 -11.57 -9.69 4.91
N GLU A 198 -12.28 -8.60 4.66
CA GLU A 198 -13.69 -8.45 5.01
C GLU A 198 -14.56 -9.49 4.30
N GLN A 199 -14.41 -9.63 2.99
CA GLN A 199 -15.25 -10.53 2.19
C GLN A 199 -14.91 -12.01 2.37
N MET A 200 -13.62 -12.35 2.40
CA MET A 200 -13.20 -13.76 2.45
C MET A 200 -13.22 -14.35 3.85
N MET A 201 -13.02 -13.51 4.89
CA MET A 201 -12.88 -13.98 6.26
C MET A 201 -14.02 -13.51 7.18
N GLY A 202 -14.86 -12.56 6.74
CA GLY A 202 -15.85 -11.91 7.62
C GLY A 202 -15.21 -11.15 8.79
N HIS A 203 -13.91 -10.81 8.66
CA HIS A 203 -13.17 -10.17 9.73
C HIS A 203 -13.27 -8.64 9.61
N THR A 204 -13.59 -7.98 10.72
CA THR A 204 -13.68 -6.52 10.75
C THR A 204 -12.31 -5.87 10.66
N VAL A 205 -12.18 -4.84 9.82
CA VAL A 205 -10.94 -4.09 9.66
C VAL A 205 -11.04 -2.75 10.37
N LYS A 206 -10.04 -2.43 11.20
CA LYS A 206 -9.98 -1.18 11.96
C LYS A 206 -9.32 -0.08 11.15
N LEU A 207 -9.96 1.09 11.03
CA LEU A 207 -9.27 2.29 10.53
C LEU A 207 -8.41 2.91 11.64
N TYR A 208 -7.19 3.30 11.29
CA TYR A 208 -6.33 4.13 12.12
C TYR A 208 -5.96 5.43 11.39
N PRO A 209 -5.65 6.53 12.11
CA PRO A 209 -5.34 7.80 11.49
C PRO A 209 -4.10 7.71 10.59
N GLY A 210 -4.27 8.00 9.31
CA GLY A 210 -3.21 8.24 8.34
C GLY A 210 -2.72 9.69 8.39
N ALA A 211 -2.52 10.31 7.22
CA ALA A 211 -2.22 11.73 7.07
C ALA A 211 -2.86 12.24 5.77
N TYR A 212 -3.29 13.51 5.73
CA TYR A 212 -3.83 14.09 4.50
C TYR A 212 -2.74 14.27 3.45
N GLU A 213 -1.50 14.44 3.88
CA GLU A 213 -0.30 14.53 3.05
C GLU A 213 0.06 13.19 2.40
N ASN A 214 -0.39 12.06 2.96
CA ASN A 214 -0.12 10.72 2.42
C ASN A 214 -0.96 10.44 1.16
N ILE A 215 -0.91 11.37 0.21
CA ILE A 215 -1.55 11.27 -1.09
C ILE A 215 -0.92 10.16 -1.95
N LYS A 216 -1.70 9.64 -2.88
CA LYS A 216 -1.21 8.71 -3.91
C LYS A 216 -0.94 9.49 -5.18
N ILE A 217 0.30 9.55 -5.62
CA ILE A 217 0.66 10.17 -6.90
C ILE A 217 0.09 9.33 -8.03
N THR A 218 -0.85 9.90 -8.78
CA THR A 218 -1.60 9.24 -9.86
C THR A 218 -1.72 10.09 -11.11
N THR A 219 -1.61 11.40 -10.98
CA THR A 219 -1.65 12.39 -12.06
C THR A 219 -0.47 13.34 -11.96
N PRO A 220 -0.12 14.10 -13.02
CA PRO A 220 0.93 15.12 -12.97
C PRO A 220 0.69 16.20 -11.89
N GLU A 221 -0.58 16.56 -11.65
CA GLU A 221 -0.95 17.54 -10.64
C GLU A 221 -0.62 17.06 -9.23
N ASP A 222 -0.79 15.75 -8.96
CA ASP A 222 -0.41 15.16 -7.67
C ASP A 222 1.09 15.34 -7.38
N LEU A 223 1.94 15.33 -8.42
CA LEU A 223 3.38 15.54 -8.25
C LEU A 223 3.70 16.97 -7.80
N LEU A 224 2.99 17.96 -8.37
CA LEU A 224 3.12 19.36 -7.94
C LEU A 224 2.67 19.56 -6.49
N VAL A 225 1.56 18.92 -6.11
CA VAL A 225 1.08 18.94 -4.72
C VAL A 225 2.10 18.26 -3.79
N ALA A 226 2.67 17.14 -4.21
CA ALA A 226 3.69 16.43 -3.45
C ALA A 226 4.96 17.26 -3.23
N GLU A 227 5.39 18.05 -4.21
CA GLU A 227 6.55 18.96 -4.06
C GLU A 227 6.33 20.01 -2.97
N ALA A 228 5.10 20.44 -2.74
CA ALA A 228 4.76 21.41 -1.71
C ALA A 228 4.77 20.82 -0.28
N PHE A 229 4.75 19.49 -0.13
CA PHE A 229 4.83 18.80 1.16
C PHE A 229 6.28 18.48 1.58
N LEU A 230 7.26 18.64 0.70
CA LEU A 230 8.71 18.47 0.94
C LEU A 230 9.40 19.82 1.20
#